data_81cf2c693b093408414e1cee81904caa
#
_entry.id   81cf2c693b093408414e1cee81904caa
#
_cell.length_a   1.000
_cell.length_b   1.000
_cell.length_c   1.000
_cell.angle_alpha   90.00
_cell.angle_beta   90.00
_cell.angle_gamma   90.00
#
_symmetry.space_group_name_H-M   'P 1'
#
loop_
_entity.id
_entity.type
_entity.pdbx_description
1 polymer ?
#
loop_
_entity_poly.entity_id
_entity_poly.type
_entity_poly.pdbx_seq_one_letter_code
_entity_poly.pdbx_strand_id
1 'polypeptide(L)'
;IVDIETTGGKYNEEGITEIAIYHHDGKKITDQFISLVNPERAIQPFVEKLTGINTKMLRNAPRFFEVAKRIIEITENCLIVAHNADFDYRILRLEFKRLGYNYERKSLCTVSLSEQLLPEMESYNLGKLVHSLGIPISERHRAQGDALATVKLFELLLEKDSNKEIFKSQIKAFHKHQLPSKYLSIIDELPTSTGVYYLHNAMGDILYIGKSNNIQKRVRTHLTSSDRKAQKIQRKLHKVNFETTGSDLIALLKAVSYTHLTLPTNREV
;
A
#
# COMPACT_ATOMS: atom_id res chain seq x y z
N ILE A 1 14.23 6.20 -2.74
CA ILE A 1 12.88 6.08 -3.32
C ILE A 1 12.75 4.68 -3.87
N VAL A 2 11.64 4.00 -3.59
CA VAL A 2 11.41 2.59 -3.95
C VAL A 2 10.05 2.46 -4.63
N ASP A 3 9.98 1.57 -5.61
CA ASP A 3 8.75 1.05 -6.17
C ASP A 3 8.90 -0.44 -6.48
N ILE A 4 7.84 -1.23 -6.28
CA ILE A 4 7.88 -2.69 -6.36
C ILE A 4 6.66 -3.22 -7.10
N GLU A 5 6.91 -4.04 -8.12
CA GLU A 5 5.90 -4.89 -8.72
C GLU A 5 5.91 -6.29 -8.09
N THR A 6 4.75 -6.90 -7.95
CA THR A 6 4.60 -8.19 -7.28
C THR A 6 3.81 -9.19 -8.11
N THR A 7 3.80 -10.44 -7.68
CA THR A 7 2.95 -11.49 -8.28
C THR A 7 1.45 -11.25 -8.08
N GLY A 8 1.05 -10.34 -7.16
CA GLY A 8 -0.29 -10.35 -6.62
C GLY A 8 -0.54 -11.61 -5.77
N GLY A 9 -1.82 -11.88 -5.48
CA GLY A 9 -2.22 -13.05 -4.70
C GLY A 9 -2.68 -12.70 -3.28
N LYS A 10 -2.63 -13.69 -2.40
CA LYS A 10 -3.02 -13.51 -1.00
C LYS A 10 -1.99 -12.68 -0.24
N TYR A 11 -2.45 -12.04 0.80
CA TYR A 11 -1.62 -11.24 1.69
C TYR A 11 -0.48 -12.06 2.31
N ASN A 12 0.73 -11.53 2.26
CA ASN A 12 1.98 -12.19 2.67
C ASN A 12 2.38 -13.44 1.86
N GLU A 13 1.66 -13.75 0.78
CA GLU A 13 2.06 -14.78 -0.18
C GLU A 13 2.65 -14.18 -1.46
N GLU A 14 2.59 -12.86 -1.61
CA GLU A 14 3.16 -12.16 -2.75
C GLU A 14 4.68 -12.37 -2.85
N GLY A 15 5.22 -12.33 -4.05
CA GLY A 15 6.65 -12.27 -4.32
C GLY A 15 6.98 -11.08 -5.21
N ILE A 16 8.18 -10.54 -5.09
CA ILE A 16 8.65 -9.43 -5.92
C ILE A 16 8.91 -9.95 -7.34
N THR A 17 8.38 -9.25 -8.35
CA THR A 17 8.63 -9.50 -9.76
C THR A 17 9.54 -8.45 -10.40
N GLU A 18 9.49 -7.21 -9.93
CA GLU A 18 10.40 -6.14 -10.30
C GLU A 18 10.60 -5.21 -9.10
N ILE A 19 11.79 -4.66 -8.97
CA ILE A 19 12.14 -3.67 -7.95
C ILE A 19 12.97 -2.56 -8.58
N ALA A 20 12.64 -1.31 -8.23
CA ALA A 20 13.44 -0.15 -8.56
C ALA A 20 13.72 0.67 -7.30
N ILE A 21 14.99 0.97 -7.07
CA ILE A 21 15.46 1.79 -5.96
C ILE A 21 16.34 2.90 -6.52
N TYR A 22 16.01 4.14 -6.18
CA TYR A 22 16.83 5.30 -6.42
C TYR A 22 17.32 5.86 -5.09
N HIS A 23 18.65 5.87 -4.89
CA HIS A 23 19.26 6.52 -3.74
C HIS A 23 19.37 8.03 -4.03
N HIS A 24 18.76 8.85 -3.17
CA HIS A 24 18.66 10.28 -3.32
C HIS A 24 19.25 10.98 -2.07
N ASP A 25 20.21 11.86 -2.25
CA ASP A 25 20.91 12.54 -1.15
C ASP A 25 20.19 13.78 -0.61
N GLY A 26 18.97 14.03 -1.08
CA GLY A 26 18.19 15.23 -0.81
C GLY A 26 18.33 16.32 -1.86
N LYS A 27 19.22 16.14 -2.86
CA LYS A 27 19.44 17.07 -3.99
C LYS A 27 19.35 16.38 -5.34
N LYS A 28 19.89 15.16 -5.44
CA LYS A 28 19.95 14.39 -6.70
C LYS A 28 20.00 12.88 -6.43
N ILE A 29 19.73 12.13 -7.48
CA ILE A 29 19.98 10.67 -7.49
C ILE A 29 21.50 10.46 -7.50
N THR A 30 22.02 9.64 -6.58
CA THR A 30 23.45 9.32 -6.44
C THR A 30 23.76 7.87 -6.73
N ASP A 31 22.75 6.99 -6.64
CA ASP A 31 22.89 5.57 -6.94
C ASP A 31 21.52 5.00 -7.32
N GLN A 32 21.51 3.87 -8.02
CA GLN A 32 20.29 3.19 -8.40
C GLN A 32 20.46 1.66 -8.43
N PHE A 33 19.36 0.98 -8.18
CA PHE A 33 19.25 -0.46 -8.37
C PHE A 33 17.91 -0.80 -8.98
N ILE A 34 17.91 -1.42 -10.15
CA ILE A 34 16.70 -1.81 -10.90
C ILE A 34 16.89 -3.24 -11.36
N SER A 35 15.95 -4.10 -11.03
CA SER A 35 16.03 -5.51 -11.40
C SER A 35 14.66 -6.16 -11.50
N LEU A 36 14.47 -7.00 -12.52
CA LEU A 36 13.49 -8.07 -12.45
C LEU A 36 13.94 -9.05 -11.37
N VAL A 37 12.98 -9.67 -10.69
CA VAL A 37 13.24 -10.66 -9.64
C VAL A 37 12.37 -11.88 -9.90
N ASN A 38 12.96 -13.08 -9.86
CA ASN A 38 12.22 -14.31 -9.94
C ASN A 38 11.57 -14.65 -8.60
N PRO A 39 10.23 -14.56 -8.47
CA PRO A 39 9.54 -14.79 -7.22
C PRO A 39 9.36 -16.27 -6.88
N GLU A 40 9.78 -17.19 -7.78
CA GLU A 40 9.60 -18.64 -7.68
C GLU A 40 8.12 -19.06 -7.45
N ARG A 41 7.19 -18.25 -7.96
CA ARG A 41 5.75 -18.49 -7.85
C ARG A 41 5.00 -17.89 -9.04
N ALA A 42 3.77 -18.32 -9.25
CA ALA A 42 2.94 -17.85 -10.34
C ALA A 42 2.53 -16.37 -10.17
N ILE A 43 2.52 -15.64 -11.29
CA ILE A 43 1.98 -14.28 -11.35
C ILE A 43 0.48 -14.39 -11.59
N GLN A 44 -0.31 -13.57 -10.91
CA GLN A 44 -1.75 -13.49 -11.14
C GLN A 44 -2.03 -12.92 -12.54
N PRO A 45 -2.97 -13.48 -13.32
CA PRO A 45 -3.21 -13.04 -14.70
C PRO A 45 -3.51 -11.55 -14.85
N PHE A 46 -4.21 -10.96 -13.88
CA PHE A 46 -4.52 -9.53 -13.91
C PHE A 46 -3.26 -8.67 -13.67
N VAL A 47 -2.28 -9.15 -12.89
CA VAL A 47 -1.01 -8.47 -12.65
C VAL A 47 -0.13 -8.53 -13.89
N GLU A 48 -0.06 -9.71 -14.53
CA GLU A 48 0.66 -9.87 -15.79
C GLU A 48 0.11 -8.92 -16.87
N LYS A 49 -1.22 -8.79 -16.96
CA LYS A 49 -1.86 -7.84 -17.88
C LYS A 49 -1.56 -6.37 -17.51
N LEU A 50 -1.47 -6.06 -16.23
CA LEU A 50 -1.24 -4.70 -15.73
C LEU A 50 0.19 -4.24 -15.94
N THR A 51 1.17 -5.08 -15.57
CA THR A 51 2.59 -4.74 -15.54
C THR A 51 3.34 -5.12 -16.82
N GLY A 52 2.75 -6.04 -17.62
CA GLY A 52 3.42 -6.67 -18.75
C GLY A 52 4.51 -7.67 -18.36
N ILE A 53 4.76 -7.86 -17.06
CA ILE A 53 5.77 -8.81 -16.56
C ILE A 53 5.16 -10.22 -16.56
N ASN A 54 5.79 -11.13 -17.28
CA ASN A 54 5.34 -12.51 -17.40
C ASN A 54 6.40 -13.51 -16.93
N THR A 55 5.99 -14.74 -16.71
CA THR A 55 6.86 -15.81 -16.21
C THR A 55 8.08 -16.05 -17.12
N LYS A 56 7.96 -15.84 -18.45
CA LYS A 56 9.08 -16.00 -19.38
C LYS A 56 10.18 -14.98 -19.12
N MET A 57 9.82 -13.73 -18.82
CA MET A 57 10.78 -12.66 -18.48
C MET A 57 11.52 -12.97 -17.19
N LEU A 58 10.82 -13.56 -16.20
CA LEU A 58 11.37 -13.82 -14.87
C LEU A 58 12.20 -15.11 -14.79
N ARG A 59 12.15 -15.97 -15.80
CA ARG A 59 12.81 -17.28 -15.77
C ARG A 59 14.31 -17.21 -15.48
N ASN A 60 14.98 -16.21 -16.06
CA ASN A 60 16.42 -15.99 -15.91
C ASN A 60 16.74 -14.78 -14.99
N ALA A 61 15.73 -14.18 -14.38
CA ALA A 61 15.94 -13.11 -13.42
C ALA A 61 16.51 -13.67 -12.11
N PRO A 62 17.32 -12.89 -11.38
CA PRO A 62 17.84 -13.29 -10.08
C PRO A 62 16.69 -13.51 -9.09
N ARG A 63 16.88 -14.43 -8.17
CA ARG A 63 15.97 -14.61 -7.02
C ARG A 63 16.22 -13.52 -5.99
N PHE A 64 15.27 -13.29 -5.10
CA PHE A 64 15.40 -12.22 -4.12
C PHE A 64 16.67 -12.30 -3.26
N PHE A 65 17.07 -13.50 -2.83
CA PHE A 65 18.27 -13.67 -2.01
C PHE A 65 19.57 -13.26 -2.74
N GLU A 66 19.61 -13.33 -4.07
CA GLU A 66 20.77 -12.95 -4.87
C GLU A 66 20.93 -11.43 -4.96
N VAL A 67 19.83 -10.68 -4.83
CA VAL A 67 19.82 -9.20 -4.87
C VAL A 67 19.72 -8.57 -3.47
N ALA A 68 19.39 -9.35 -2.46
CA ALA A 68 19.14 -8.88 -1.09
C ALA A 68 20.29 -8.05 -0.50
N LYS A 69 21.54 -8.48 -0.73
CA LYS A 69 22.73 -7.74 -0.27
C LYS A 69 22.76 -6.34 -0.85
N ARG A 70 22.57 -6.20 -2.16
CA ARG A 70 22.57 -4.90 -2.84
C ARG A 70 21.44 -3.99 -2.34
N ILE A 71 20.27 -4.55 -2.07
CA ILE A 71 19.14 -3.80 -1.50
C ILE A 71 19.48 -3.28 -0.09
N ILE A 72 20.14 -4.08 0.75
CA ILE A 72 20.59 -3.65 2.08
C ILE A 72 21.59 -2.50 1.96
N GLU A 73 22.59 -2.62 1.09
CA GLU A 73 23.65 -1.63 0.90
C GLU A 73 23.09 -0.28 0.41
N ILE A 74 22.26 -0.27 -0.64
CA ILE A 74 21.70 0.96 -1.21
C ILE A 74 20.68 1.63 -0.28
N THR A 75 20.13 0.90 0.68
CA THR A 75 19.15 1.42 1.65
C THR A 75 19.73 1.58 3.05
N GLU A 76 21.04 1.42 3.22
CA GLU A 76 21.67 1.55 4.51
C GLU A 76 21.59 2.99 5.03
N ASN A 77 21.15 3.15 6.28
CA ASN A 77 20.94 4.46 6.92
C ASN A 77 20.01 5.40 6.16
N CYS A 78 19.16 4.87 5.26
CA CYS A 78 18.23 5.63 4.44
C CYS A 78 16.82 5.64 5.01
N LEU A 79 16.07 6.66 4.59
CA LEU A 79 14.62 6.72 4.68
C LEU A 79 14.02 6.06 3.43
N ILE A 80 13.16 5.06 3.59
CA ILE A 80 12.41 4.46 2.49
C ILE A 80 11.27 5.39 2.11
N VAL A 81 11.30 5.92 0.90
CA VAL A 81 10.24 6.77 0.34
C VAL A 81 9.55 6.00 -0.78
N ALA A 82 8.23 5.92 -0.75
CA ALA A 82 7.46 5.32 -1.84
C ALA A 82 6.07 5.96 -1.97
N HIS A 83 5.42 5.75 -3.11
CA HIS A 83 4.06 6.20 -3.33
C HIS A 83 3.08 5.11 -2.89
N ASN A 84 2.52 5.24 -1.68
CA ASN A 84 1.86 4.20 -0.88
C ASN A 84 2.86 3.28 -0.16
N ALA A 85 3.81 3.89 0.55
CA ALA A 85 4.97 3.25 1.15
C ALA A 85 4.66 2.03 2.05
N ASP A 86 3.47 1.95 2.62
CA ASP A 86 3.05 0.81 3.44
C ASP A 86 3.01 -0.51 2.64
N PHE A 87 2.75 -0.44 1.32
CA PHE A 87 2.79 -1.59 0.44
C PHE A 87 4.23 -2.04 0.16
N ASP A 88 5.05 -1.17 -0.42
CA ASP A 88 6.42 -1.51 -0.85
C ASP A 88 7.28 -1.94 0.32
N TYR A 89 7.19 -1.20 1.43
CA TYR A 89 7.95 -1.50 2.63
C TYR A 89 7.53 -2.83 3.27
N ARG A 90 6.22 -3.17 3.25
CA ARG A 90 5.72 -4.46 3.70
C ARG A 90 6.29 -5.60 2.86
N ILE A 91 6.27 -5.46 1.54
CA ILE A 91 6.78 -6.47 0.61
C ILE A 91 8.28 -6.70 0.82
N LEU A 92 9.08 -5.63 0.92
CA LEU A 92 10.51 -5.74 1.26
C LEU A 92 10.73 -6.51 2.56
N ARG A 93 10.02 -6.14 3.61
CA ARG A 93 10.13 -6.81 4.91
C ARG A 93 9.72 -8.28 4.84
N LEU A 94 8.71 -8.60 4.05
CA LEU A 94 8.25 -9.97 3.85
C LEU A 94 9.34 -10.83 3.19
N GLU A 95 9.95 -10.33 2.12
CA GLU A 95 11.03 -11.04 1.43
C GLU A 95 12.27 -11.21 2.32
N PHE A 96 12.69 -10.16 3.02
CA PHE A 96 13.79 -10.27 3.97
C PHE A 96 13.49 -11.23 5.13
N LYS A 97 12.24 -11.23 5.63
CA LYS A 97 11.82 -12.18 6.67
C LYS A 97 11.90 -13.63 6.21
N ARG A 98 11.60 -13.92 4.94
CA ARG A 98 11.75 -15.25 4.34
C ARG A 98 13.21 -15.69 4.33
N LEU A 99 14.16 -14.75 4.28
CA LEU A 99 15.60 -14.99 4.40
C LEU A 99 16.09 -15.02 5.87
N GLY A 100 15.19 -14.90 6.85
CA GLY A 100 15.55 -14.81 8.27
C GLY A 100 16.14 -13.46 8.69
N TYR A 101 16.10 -12.44 7.84
CA TYR A 101 16.63 -11.11 8.11
C TYR A 101 15.54 -10.14 8.56
N ASN A 102 15.82 -9.38 9.62
CA ASN A 102 14.90 -8.36 10.11
C ASN A 102 15.21 -6.99 9.44
N TYR A 103 14.50 -6.69 8.35
CA TYR A 103 14.69 -5.45 7.60
C TYR A 103 13.89 -4.31 8.24
N GLU A 104 14.59 -3.38 8.87
CA GLU A 104 14.01 -2.23 9.56
C GLU A 104 14.58 -0.93 9.03
N ARG A 105 13.71 -0.05 8.52
CA ARG A 105 14.02 1.29 8.04
C ARG A 105 12.91 2.25 8.45
N LYS A 106 13.21 3.53 8.55
CA LYS A 106 12.17 4.57 8.58
C LYS A 106 11.51 4.66 7.22
N SER A 107 10.25 5.03 7.16
CA SER A 107 9.53 5.18 5.90
C SER A 107 8.76 6.49 5.81
N LEU A 108 8.52 6.94 4.57
CA LEU A 108 7.73 8.11 4.23
C LEU A 108 6.83 7.78 3.04
N CYS A 109 5.56 8.13 3.15
CA CYS A 109 4.59 7.96 2.08
C CYS A 109 4.38 9.27 1.32
N THR A 110 4.69 9.30 0.02
CA THR A 110 4.47 10.51 -0.79
C THR A 110 2.99 10.80 -1.01
N VAL A 111 2.07 9.84 -0.87
CA VAL A 111 0.62 10.11 -0.87
C VAL A 111 0.26 11.02 0.31
N SER A 112 0.60 10.61 1.54
CA SER A 112 0.30 11.41 2.73
C SER A 112 0.98 12.78 2.73
N LEU A 113 2.19 12.85 2.15
CA LEU A 113 2.91 14.12 2.00
C LEU A 113 2.22 15.02 0.96
N SER A 114 1.76 14.44 -0.16
CA SER A 114 1.02 15.17 -1.20
C SER A 114 -0.34 15.68 -0.70
N GLU A 115 -1.07 14.90 0.09
CA GLU A 115 -2.35 15.31 0.68
C GLU A 115 -2.20 16.57 1.57
N GLN A 116 -1.04 16.78 2.18
CA GLN A 116 -0.79 17.95 3.02
C GLN A 116 -0.23 19.15 2.24
N LEU A 117 0.65 18.90 1.28
CA LEU A 117 1.34 19.96 0.52
C LEU A 117 0.60 20.39 -0.74
N LEU A 118 -0.35 19.58 -1.22
CA LEU A 118 -1.11 19.77 -2.45
C LEU A 118 -2.59 19.43 -2.20
N PRO A 119 -3.26 20.07 -1.21
CA PRO A 119 -4.63 19.69 -0.82
C PRO A 119 -5.67 19.90 -1.92
N GLU A 120 -5.33 20.68 -2.95
CA GLU A 120 -6.18 21.00 -4.10
C GLU A 120 -6.26 19.90 -5.16
N MET A 121 -5.47 18.83 -5.05
CA MET A 121 -5.47 17.78 -6.06
C MET A 121 -6.68 16.87 -5.99
N GLU A 122 -7.32 16.64 -7.14
CA GLU A 122 -8.50 15.76 -7.25
C GLU A 122 -8.19 14.29 -6.95
N SER A 123 -6.95 13.87 -7.16
CA SER A 123 -6.52 12.49 -6.99
C SER A 123 -5.05 12.38 -6.61
N TYR A 124 -4.77 11.55 -5.62
CA TYR A 124 -3.42 11.20 -5.19
C TYR A 124 -2.94 9.85 -5.73
N ASN A 125 -3.61 9.29 -6.75
CA ASN A 125 -3.04 8.17 -7.51
C ASN A 125 -1.84 8.66 -8.33
N LEU A 126 -0.70 7.94 -8.26
CA LEU A 126 0.57 8.38 -8.86
C LEU A 126 0.38 8.92 -10.29
N GLY A 127 -0.19 8.10 -11.18
CA GLY A 127 -0.33 8.49 -12.58
C GLY A 127 -1.18 9.75 -12.80
N LYS A 128 -2.28 9.93 -12.05
CA LYS A 128 -3.12 11.13 -12.15
C LYS A 128 -2.42 12.34 -11.54
N LEU A 129 -1.81 12.16 -10.36
CA LEU A 129 -1.13 13.23 -9.64
C LEU A 129 0.05 13.79 -10.45
N VAL A 130 0.95 12.94 -10.93
CA VAL A 130 2.12 13.39 -11.71
C VAL A 130 1.70 14.01 -13.04
N HIS A 131 0.63 13.51 -13.69
CA HIS A 131 0.08 14.13 -14.89
C HIS A 131 -0.43 15.55 -14.61
N SER A 132 -1.21 15.74 -13.54
CA SER A 132 -1.72 17.09 -13.14
C SER A 132 -0.58 18.06 -12.78
N LEU A 133 0.56 17.54 -12.33
CA LEU A 133 1.75 18.34 -11.99
C LEU A 133 2.71 18.52 -13.16
N GLY A 134 2.40 18.00 -14.35
CA GLY A 134 3.28 18.08 -15.52
C GLY A 134 4.55 17.22 -15.41
N ILE A 135 4.60 16.27 -14.50
CA ILE A 135 5.73 15.36 -14.34
C ILE A 135 5.58 14.20 -15.34
N PRO A 136 6.58 13.99 -16.23
CA PRO A 136 6.52 12.88 -17.18
C PRO A 136 6.64 11.54 -16.47
N ILE A 137 5.87 10.56 -16.92
CA ILE A 137 5.97 9.17 -16.50
C ILE A 137 6.17 8.32 -17.74
N SER A 138 7.22 7.52 -17.76
CA SER A 138 7.48 6.52 -18.78
C SER A 138 7.18 5.12 -18.21
N GLU A 139 6.69 4.22 -19.02
CA GLU A 139 6.49 2.82 -18.64
C GLU A 139 5.70 2.64 -17.31
N ARG A 140 4.49 3.18 -17.30
CA ARG A 140 3.61 3.05 -16.15
C ARG A 140 3.34 1.58 -15.82
N HIS A 141 3.21 1.26 -14.53
CA HIS A 141 3.11 -0.10 -14.00
C HIS A 141 4.38 -0.94 -14.26
N ARG A 142 5.52 -0.25 -14.30
CA ARG A 142 6.86 -0.81 -14.25
C ARG A 142 7.60 -0.09 -13.13
N ALA A 143 8.21 -0.86 -12.26
CA ALA A 143 8.84 -0.30 -11.05
C ALA A 143 9.82 0.83 -11.35
N GLN A 144 10.57 0.76 -12.45
CA GLN A 144 11.50 1.82 -12.84
C GLN A 144 10.79 3.13 -13.16
N GLY A 145 9.73 3.09 -13.98
CA GLY A 145 8.98 4.29 -14.39
C GLY A 145 8.26 4.95 -13.23
N ASP A 146 7.58 4.14 -12.41
CA ASP A 146 6.81 4.63 -11.26
C ASP A 146 7.74 5.15 -10.15
N ALA A 147 8.89 4.50 -9.89
CA ALA A 147 9.90 4.99 -8.96
C ALA A 147 10.53 6.33 -9.42
N LEU A 148 10.85 6.48 -10.71
CA LEU A 148 11.42 7.74 -11.23
C LEU A 148 10.41 8.88 -11.19
N ALA A 149 9.14 8.62 -11.50
CA ALA A 149 8.06 9.59 -11.34
C ALA A 149 7.89 9.99 -9.86
N THR A 150 8.02 9.01 -8.95
CA THR A 150 7.99 9.26 -7.50
C THR A 150 9.19 10.09 -7.03
N VAL A 151 10.39 9.93 -7.63
CA VAL A 151 11.55 10.82 -7.37
C VAL A 151 11.19 12.27 -7.72
N LYS A 152 10.67 12.52 -8.93
CA LYS A 152 10.31 13.86 -9.37
C LYS A 152 9.20 14.49 -8.52
N LEU A 153 8.20 13.70 -8.16
CA LEU A 153 7.16 14.13 -7.22
C LEU A 153 7.78 14.50 -5.86
N PHE A 154 8.66 13.66 -5.34
CA PHE A 154 9.32 13.89 -4.05
C PHE A 154 10.20 15.16 -4.06
N GLU A 155 10.97 15.41 -5.10
CA GLU A 155 11.75 16.63 -5.29
C GLU A 155 10.84 17.88 -5.24
N LEU A 156 9.70 17.86 -5.98
CA LEU A 156 8.71 18.95 -5.97
C LEU A 156 8.10 19.16 -4.57
N LEU A 157 7.77 18.08 -3.86
CA LEU A 157 7.22 18.17 -2.50
C LEU A 157 8.24 18.74 -1.51
N LEU A 158 9.54 18.39 -1.66
CA LEU A 158 10.61 18.96 -0.84
C LEU A 158 10.81 20.45 -1.07
N GLU A 159 10.66 20.93 -2.32
CA GLU A 159 10.70 22.35 -2.65
C GLU A 159 9.53 23.14 -2.03
N LYS A 160 8.33 22.55 -2.04
CA LYS A 160 7.14 23.17 -1.44
C LYS A 160 7.21 23.25 0.08
N ASP A 161 7.83 22.28 0.74
CA ASP A 161 8.04 22.26 2.20
C ASP A 161 9.38 22.89 2.59
N SER A 162 9.50 24.21 2.40
CA SER A 162 10.74 24.97 2.59
C SER A 162 11.39 24.74 3.96
N ASN A 163 10.60 24.59 5.01
CA ASN A 163 11.08 24.37 6.38
C ASN A 163 11.24 22.87 6.72
N LYS A 164 10.79 21.97 5.83
CA LYS A 164 10.79 20.52 6.01
C LYS A 164 10.08 20.06 7.30
N GLU A 165 9.11 20.81 7.78
CA GLU A 165 8.36 20.49 8.98
C GLU A 165 7.32 19.40 8.71
N ILE A 166 6.59 19.52 7.60
CA ILE A 166 5.61 18.52 7.17
C ILE A 166 6.33 17.22 6.85
N PHE A 167 7.42 17.30 6.08
CA PHE A 167 8.29 16.16 5.78
C PHE A 167 8.72 15.41 7.05
N LYS A 168 9.28 16.14 8.05
CA LYS A 168 9.73 15.53 9.30
C LYS A 168 8.60 14.88 10.09
N SER A 169 7.41 15.51 10.09
CA SER A 169 6.23 15.00 10.80
C SER A 169 5.67 13.71 10.19
N GLN A 170 5.87 13.51 8.89
CA GLN A 170 5.38 12.35 8.15
C GLN A 170 6.34 11.15 8.18
N ILE A 171 7.57 11.33 8.67
CA ILE A 171 8.50 10.20 8.82
C ILE A 171 7.95 9.23 9.86
N LYS A 172 7.58 8.04 9.40
CA LYS A 172 7.18 6.95 10.27
C LYS A 172 8.43 6.26 10.79
N ALA A 173 8.66 6.33 12.11
CA ALA A 173 9.58 5.41 12.75
C ALA A 173 9.11 3.98 12.51
N PHE A 174 10.05 3.03 12.44
CA PHE A 174 9.69 1.64 12.43
C PHE A 174 8.87 1.31 13.69
N HIS A 175 7.57 1.31 13.55
CA HIS A 175 6.70 0.67 14.51
C HIS A 175 6.46 -0.76 14.03
N LYS A 176 6.54 -1.73 14.92
CA LYS A 176 6.12 -3.12 14.69
C LYS A 176 4.62 -3.17 14.35
N HIS A 177 4.20 -2.57 13.24
CA HIS A 177 2.87 -2.77 12.67
C HIS A 177 2.85 -4.09 11.89
N GLN A 178 3.23 -5.17 12.57
CA GLN A 178 2.63 -6.44 12.24
C GLN A 178 1.18 -6.30 12.68
N LEU A 179 0.26 -6.42 11.73
CA LEU A 179 -1.14 -6.68 12.09
C LEU A 179 -1.11 -7.75 13.18
N PRO A 180 -1.70 -7.51 14.35
CA PRO A 180 -1.81 -8.54 15.37
C PRO A 180 -2.28 -9.83 14.71
N SER A 181 -1.75 -10.97 15.10
CA SER A 181 -2.07 -12.27 14.49
C SER A 181 -3.59 -12.54 14.42
N LYS A 182 -4.36 -11.99 15.36
CA LYS A 182 -5.84 -12.00 15.35
C LYS A 182 -6.46 -11.34 14.11
N TYR A 183 -5.79 -10.34 13.50
CA TYR A 183 -6.33 -9.69 12.30
C TYR A 183 -5.90 -10.40 11.02
N LEU A 184 -4.80 -11.17 11.06
CA LEU A 184 -4.39 -11.99 9.92
C LEU A 184 -5.43 -13.09 9.66
N SER A 185 -5.86 -13.81 10.70
CA SER A 185 -6.91 -14.82 10.57
C SER A 185 -8.22 -14.23 10.05
N ILE A 186 -8.63 -13.06 10.58
CA ILE A 186 -9.83 -12.37 10.07
C ILE A 186 -9.72 -12.04 8.59
N ILE A 187 -8.55 -11.52 8.14
CA ILE A 187 -8.36 -11.14 6.73
C ILE A 187 -8.36 -12.36 5.82
N ASP A 188 -7.74 -13.47 6.25
CA ASP A 188 -7.62 -14.67 5.43
C ASP A 188 -8.98 -15.36 5.18
N GLU A 189 -9.94 -15.16 6.07
CA GLU A 189 -11.32 -15.68 5.93
C GLU A 189 -12.19 -14.82 5.00
N LEU A 190 -11.75 -13.60 4.63
CA LEU A 190 -12.57 -12.67 3.85
C LEU A 190 -12.44 -12.94 2.34
N PRO A 191 -13.57 -12.83 1.58
CA PRO A 191 -13.55 -13.01 0.14
C PRO A 191 -12.94 -11.82 -0.60
N THR A 192 -12.37 -12.09 -1.76
CA THR A 192 -11.85 -11.06 -2.69
C THR A 192 -12.93 -10.52 -3.64
N SER A 193 -14.19 -10.87 -3.41
CA SER A 193 -15.34 -10.51 -4.23
C SER A 193 -16.04 -9.22 -3.78
N THR A 194 -16.94 -8.73 -4.65
CA THR A 194 -17.79 -7.56 -4.37
C THR A 194 -18.83 -7.88 -3.30
N GLY A 195 -19.04 -6.94 -2.38
CA GLY A 195 -20.08 -7.08 -1.35
C GLY A 195 -20.04 -6.00 -0.27
N VAL A 196 -20.80 -6.27 0.79
CA VAL A 196 -20.90 -5.44 2.00
C VAL A 196 -20.16 -6.14 3.14
N TYR A 197 -19.52 -5.39 3.99
CA TYR A 197 -18.85 -5.89 5.19
C TYR A 197 -19.22 -5.06 6.42
N TYR A 198 -19.23 -5.73 7.56
CA TYR A 198 -19.65 -5.21 8.85
C TYR A 198 -18.53 -5.44 9.86
N LEU A 199 -18.03 -4.36 10.45
CA LEU A 199 -17.00 -4.42 11.49
C LEU A 199 -17.68 -4.35 12.85
N HIS A 200 -17.43 -5.33 13.72
CA HIS A 200 -18.08 -5.45 15.03
C HIS A 200 -17.09 -5.32 16.18
N ASN A 201 -17.55 -4.76 17.30
CA ASN A 201 -16.83 -4.80 18.56
C ASN A 201 -17.03 -6.14 19.29
N ALA A 202 -16.46 -6.30 20.49
CA ALA A 202 -16.60 -7.51 21.31
C ALA A 202 -18.02 -7.75 21.82
N MET A 203 -18.85 -6.71 21.87
CA MET A 203 -20.26 -6.79 22.29
C MET A 203 -21.20 -7.14 21.15
N GLY A 204 -20.69 -7.19 19.90
CA GLY A 204 -21.48 -7.43 18.71
C GLY A 204 -22.02 -6.17 18.03
N ASP A 205 -21.78 -4.97 18.61
CA ASP A 205 -22.24 -3.72 17.99
C ASP A 205 -21.47 -3.43 16.71
N ILE A 206 -22.14 -2.82 15.75
CA ILE A 206 -21.54 -2.45 14.48
C ILE A 206 -20.73 -1.17 14.64
N LEU A 207 -19.43 -1.25 14.39
CA LEU A 207 -18.50 -0.13 14.36
C LEU A 207 -18.49 0.59 13.02
N TYR A 208 -18.69 -0.18 11.94
CA TYR A 208 -18.64 0.33 10.58
C TYR A 208 -19.31 -0.63 9.60
N ILE A 209 -20.01 -0.06 8.62
CA ILE A 209 -20.58 -0.77 7.47
C ILE A 209 -19.94 -0.18 6.21
N GLY A 210 -19.50 -1.02 5.31
CA GLY A 210 -18.92 -0.57 4.06
C GLY A 210 -19.18 -1.51 2.90
N LYS A 211 -19.16 -0.95 1.68
CA LYS A 211 -19.16 -1.73 0.44
C LYS A 211 -17.76 -1.77 -0.18
N SER A 212 -17.46 -2.80 -0.94
CA SER A 212 -16.23 -2.87 -1.71
C SER A 212 -16.36 -3.86 -2.87
N ASN A 213 -15.61 -3.62 -3.94
CA ASN A 213 -15.43 -4.57 -5.03
C ASN A 213 -14.46 -5.70 -4.63
N ASN A 214 -13.72 -5.51 -3.55
CA ASN A 214 -12.87 -6.51 -2.94
C ASN A 214 -12.90 -6.30 -1.42
N ILE A 215 -13.71 -7.11 -0.74
CA ILE A 215 -13.94 -7.00 0.71
C ILE A 215 -12.63 -7.19 1.48
N GLN A 216 -11.86 -8.22 1.16
CA GLN A 216 -10.59 -8.51 1.82
C GLN A 216 -9.62 -7.32 1.76
N LYS A 217 -9.40 -6.77 0.56
CA LYS A 217 -8.53 -5.60 0.36
C LYS A 217 -9.01 -4.39 1.16
N ARG A 218 -10.32 -4.15 1.18
CA ARG A 218 -10.90 -2.97 1.84
C ARG A 218 -10.82 -3.06 3.36
N VAL A 219 -11.14 -4.22 3.94
CA VAL A 219 -11.02 -4.46 5.39
C VAL A 219 -9.55 -4.35 5.81
N ARG A 220 -8.62 -4.90 5.02
CA ARG A 220 -7.18 -4.72 5.26
C ARG A 220 -6.80 -3.24 5.33
N THR A 221 -7.29 -2.41 4.40
CA THR A 221 -7.03 -0.97 4.43
C THR A 221 -7.46 -0.35 5.76
N HIS A 222 -8.62 -0.71 6.29
CA HIS A 222 -9.05 -0.25 7.62
C HIS A 222 -8.11 -0.71 8.75
N LEU A 223 -7.52 -1.89 8.63
CA LEU A 223 -6.65 -2.47 9.66
C LEU A 223 -5.19 -2.01 9.57
N THR A 224 -4.78 -1.46 8.43
CA THR A 224 -3.41 -0.95 8.19
C THR A 224 -3.32 0.58 8.15
N SER A 225 -4.44 1.28 7.94
CA SER A 225 -4.45 2.74 7.88
C SER A 225 -4.10 3.36 9.23
N SER A 226 -3.32 4.43 9.18
CA SER A 226 -2.93 5.24 10.32
C SER A 226 -3.86 6.43 10.60
N ASP A 227 -4.96 6.58 9.82
CA ASP A 227 -5.91 7.66 10.07
C ASP A 227 -6.68 7.47 11.39
N ARG A 228 -7.16 8.60 11.97
CA ARG A 228 -7.83 8.59 13.29
C ARG A 228 -9.07 7.69 13.33
N LYS A 229 -9.81 7.59 12.22
CA LYS A 229 -11.02 6.77 12.12
C LYS A 229 -10.65 5.29 12.10
N ALA A 230 -9.68 4.90 11.28
CA ALA A 230 -9.16 3.54 11.21
C ALA A 230 -8.58 3.08 12.55
N GLN A 231 -7.80 3.93 13.23
CA GLN A 231 -7.26 3.61 14.55
C GLN A 231 -8.36 3.37 15.61
N LYS A 232 -9.46 4.15 15.59
CA LYS A 232 -10.62 3.90 16.48
C LYS A 232 -11.27 2.55 16.19
N ILE A 233 -11.41 2.20 14.92
CA ILE A 233 -11.95 0.89 14.49
C ILE A 233 -11.00 -0.22 14.95
N GLN A 234 -9.71 -0.12 14.66
CA GLN A 234 -8.68 -1.11 15.03
C GLN A 234 -8.69 -1.44 16.51
N ARG A 235 -8.80 -0.43 17.39
CA ARG A 235 -8.82 -0.63 18.85
C ARG A 235 -10.03 -1.46 19.35
N LYS A 236 -11.16 -1.34 18.66
CA LYS A 236 -12.43 -1.93 19.08
C LYS A 236 -12.84 -3.16 18.28
N LEU A 237 -12.21 -3.40 17.12
CA LEU A 237 -12.58 -4.49 16.23
C LEU A 237 -12.34 -5.85 16.87
N HIS A 238 -13.40 -6.66 16.85
CA HIS A 238 -13.40 -8.05 17.33
C HIS A 238 -13.71 -9.04 16.20
N LYS A 239 -14.70 -8.73 15.34
CA LYS A 239 -15.17 -9.62 14.28
C LYS A 239 -15.53 -8.84 13.01
N VAL A 240 -15.39 -9.50 11.86
CA VAL A 240 -15.86 -9.00 10.57
C VAL A 240 -16.87 -10.00 9.99
N ASN A 241 -18.07 -9.53 9.68
CA ASN A 241 -19.05 -10.27 8.89
C ASN A 241 -19.11 -9.65 7.49
N PHE A 242 -19.57 -10.43 6.51
CA PHE A 242 -19.71 -9.96 5.15
C PHE A 242 -20.85 -10.65 4.42
N GLU A 243 -21.33 -9.99 3.37
CA GLU A 243 -22.27 -10.55 2.40
C GLU A 243 -21.71 -10.27 1.00
N THR A 244 -21.46 -11.32 0.23
CA THR A 244 -21.08 -11.16 -1.18
C THR A 244 -22.30 -10.79 -2.01
N THR A 245 -22.12 -9.86 -2.95
CA THR A 245 -23.17 -9.43 -3.86
C THR A 245 -22.69 -9.55 -5.31
N GLY A 246 -23.60 -9.89 -6.22
CA GLY A 246 -23.24 -10.03 -7.63
C GLY A 246 -22.88 -8.72 -8.34
N SER A 247 -23.13 -7.55 -7.72
CA SER A 247 -22.82 -6.24 -8.30
C SER A 247 -22.53 -5.18 -7.23
N ASP A 248 -21.81 -4.14 -7.64
CA ASP A 248 -21.50 -2.98 -6.80
C ASP A 248 -22.77 -2.17 -6.44
N LEU A 249 -23.77 -2.14 -7.32
CA LEU A 249 -25.05 -1.48 -7.07
C LEU A 249 -25.82 -2.15 -5.94
N ILE A 250 -25.90 -3.49 -5.94
CA ILE A 250 -26.56 -4.23 -4.88
C ILE A 250 -25.80 -4.06 -3.55
N ALA A 251 -24.47 -4.05 -3.59
CA ALA A 251 -23.67 -3.75 -2.41
C ALA A 251 -23.95 -2.36 -1.85
N LEU A 252 -24.10 -1.35 -2.71
CA LEU A 252 -24.42 0.01 -2.30
C LEU A 252 -25.81 0.10 -1.66
N LEU A 253 -26.84 -0.45 -2.30
CA LEU A 253 -28.22 -0.44 -1.79
C LEU A 253 -28.30 -1.13 -0.41
N LYS A 254 -27.65 -2.27 -0.24
CA LYS A 254 -27.57 -2.97 1.06
C LYS A 254 -26.85 -2.12 2.11
N ALA A 255 -25.67 -1.56 1.80
CA ALA A 255 -24.93 -0.72 2.74
C ALA A 255 -25.75 0.49 3.20
N VAL A 256 -26.45 1.17 2.30
CA VAL A 256 -27.33 2.30 2.63
C VAL A 256 -28.52 1.85 3.49
N SER A 257 -29.20 0.78 3.12
CA SER A 257 -30.32 0.23 3.89
C SER A 257 -29.95 -0.09 5.33
N TYR A 258 -28.83 -0.78 5.54
CA TYR A 258 -28.36 -1.11 6.89
C TYR A 258 -27.88 0.10 7.67
N THR A 259 -27.28 1.09 7.00
CA THR A 259 -26.86 2.32 7.68
C THR A 259 -28.06 3.11 8.20
N HIS A 260 -29.17 3.15 7.44
CA HIS A 260 -30.40 3.81 7.87
C HIS A 260 -31.14 3.05 8.98
N LEU A 261 -31.05 1.71 9.02
CA LEU A 261 -31.76 0.88 10.00
C LEU A 261 -31.02 0.75 11.34
N THR A 262 -29.69 0.93 11.36
CA THR A 262 -28.84 0.63 12.53
C THR A 262 -28.19 1.83 13.21
N LEU A 263 -28.25 3.03 12.61
CA LEU A 263 -27.83 4.24 13.30
C LEU A 263 -28.96 4.74 14.21
N PRO A 264 -28.72 4.91 15.53
CA PRO A 264 -29.66 5.61 16.36
C PRO A 264 -29.85 7.02 15.78
N THR A 265 -31.10 7.43 15.62
CA THR A 265 -31.51 8.79 15.28
C THR A 265 -31.15 9.73 16.41
N ASN A 266 -29.87 9.98 16.65
CA ASN A 266 -29.44 11.10 17.47
C ASN A 266 -29.30 12.32 16.57
N ARG A 267 -30.50 12.90 16.21
CA ARG A 267 -30.62 14.35 16.12
C ARG A 267 -30.86 14.84 17.56
N GLU A 268 -29.83 15.30 18.21
CA GLU A 268 -29.96 16.29 19.26
C GLU A 268 -28.80 17.28 19.10
N VAL A 269 -29.26 18.49 18.74
CA VAL A 269 -28.79 19.86 18.97
C VAL A 269 -27.29 20.11 19.01
#